data_daa643f7767dbc4b87ff06ab73689d0b
#
_entry.id   daa643f7767dbc4b87ff06ab73689d0b
#
_cell.length_a   1.000
_cell.length_b   1.000
_cell.length_c   1.000
_cell.angle_alpha   90.00
_cell.angle_beta   90.00
_cell.angle_gamma   90.00
#
_symmetry.space_group_name_H-M   'P 1'
#
loop_
_entity.id
_entity.type
_entity.pdbx_description
1 polymer ?
#
loop_
_entity_poly.entity_id
_entity_poly.type
_entity_poly.pdbx_seq_one_letter_code
_entity_poly.pdbx_strand_id
1 'polypeptide(L)'
;MSITVETLQATSIVPNLTVDDVQQSITFFQALGFAVDERWEEGGTLLGVMLRAGETRIGLSQDDWKKGRDRKKGVGMRLFIATRQDIDQIAARAKAAGLALDVEPHDTEWGSRAFDVTEPTGFKLTVSTEQPA
;
A
#
# COMPACT_ATOMS: atom_id res chain seq x y z
N MET A 1 30.96 -26.20 16.49
CA MET A 1 30.63 -26.36 15.05
C MET A 1 29.50 -25.42 14.70
N SER A 2 29.71 -24.58 13.73
CA SER A 2 28.67 -23.70 13.25
C SER A 2 27.86 -24.38 12.16
N ILE A 3 26.54 -24.23 12.22
CA ILE A 3 25.64 -24.72 11.20
C ILE A 3 25.27 -23.54 10.30
N THR A 4 25.60 -23.66 9.03
CA THR A 4 25.20 -22.65 8.05
C THR A 4 23.79 -22.97 7.58
N VAL A 5 22.86 -22.06 7.87
CA VAL A 5 21.49 -22.17 7.39
C VAL A 5 21.37 -21.33 6.13
N GLU A 6 20.97 -21.96 5.02
CA GLU A 6 20.71 -21.22 3.81
C GLU A 6 19.45 -20.39 3.99
N THR A 7 19.53 -19.09 3.72
CA THR A 7 18.37 -18.23 3.72
C THR A 7 17.81 -18.14 2.30
N LEU A 8 16.51 -17.94 2.21
CA LEU A 8 15.87 -17.69 0.92
C LEU A 8 16.46 -16.41 0.29
N GLN A 9 16.82 -16.50 -0.98
CA GLN A 9 17.32 -15.35 -1.74
C GLN A 9 16.14 -14.70 -2.48
N ALA A 10 15.28 -14.04 -1.72
CA ALA A 10 14.10 -13.39 -2.29
C ALA A 10 14.50 -12.11 -3.04
N THR A 11 13.86 -11.87 -4.17
CA THR A 11 14.06 -10.64 -4.96
C THR A 11 12.94 -9.64 -4.78
N SER A 12 11.81 -10.06 -4.25
CA SER A 12 10.71 -9.14 -3.93
C SER A 12 9.70 -9.82 -3.01
N ILE A 13 8.90 -8.99 -2.36
CA ILE A 13 7.67 -9.42 -1.71
C ILE A 13 6.58 -8.51 -2.26
N VAL A 14 5.50 -9.13 -2.77
CA VAL A 14 4.38 -8.37 -3.32
C VAL A 14 3.14 -8.69 -2.48
N PRO A 15 2.71 -7.77 -1.62
CA PRO A 15 1.45 -7.96 -0.90
C PRO A 15 0.28 -7.92 -1.88
N ASN A 16 -0.71 -8.78 -1.66
CA ASN A 16 -1.96 -8.76 -2.39
C ASN A 16 -3.08 -8.51 -1.40
N LEU A 17 -3.82 -7.43 -1.62
CA LEU A 17 -4.88 -7.00 -0.72
C LEU A 17 -6.23 -7.32 -1.33
N THR A 18 -7.08 -8.04 -0.59
CA THR A 18 -8.48 -8.22 -0.98
C THR A 18 -9.24 -6.99 -0.53
N VAL A 19 -9.87 -6.30 -1.46
CA VAL A 19 -10.52 -5.01 -1.20
C VAL A 19 -12.01 -5.08 -1.51
N ASP A 20 -12.78 -4.18 -0.89
CA ASP A 20 -14.23 -4.14 -1.04
C ASP A 20 -14.66 -3.60 -2.39
N ASP A 21 -13.96 -2.59 -2.89
CA ASP A 21 -14.21 -1.94 -4.18
C ASP A 21 -12.86 -1.63 -4.82
N VAL A 22 -12.48 -2.45 -5.79
CA VAL A 22 -11.14 -2.35 -6.39
C VAL A 22 -10.91 -0.99 -7.05
N GLN A 23 -11.95 -0.38 -7.64
CA GLN A 23 -11.79 0.91 -8.30
C GLN A 23 -11.51 2.03 -7.27
N GLN A 24 -12.20 2.02 -6.13
CA GLN A 24 -11.92 2.97 -5.05
C GLN A 24 -10.51 2.81 -4.52
N SER A 25 -10.06 1.58 -4.37
CA SER A 25 -8.70 1.30 -3.89
C SER A 25 -7.65 1.76 -4.89
N ILE A 26 -7.89 1.56 -6.20
CA ILE A 26 -7.00 2.08 -7.25
C ILE A 26 -6.88 3.59 -7.12
N THR A 27 -7.99 4.29 -7.01
CA THR A 27 -8.01 5.76 -6.89
C THR A 27 -7.22 6.22 -5.68
N PHE A 28 -7.36 5.52 -4.55
CA PHE A 28 -6.61 5.80 -3.34
C PHE A 28 -5.09 5.69 -3.58
N PHE A 29 -4.66 4.57 -4.15
CA PHE A 29 -3.23 4.36 -4.41
C PHE A 29 -2.68 5.31 -5.46
N GLN A 30 -3.48 5.66 -6.47
CA GLN A 30 -3.06 6.65 -7.47
C GLN A 30 -2.83 8.02 -6.82
N ALA A 31 -3.63 8.37 -5.83
CA ALA A 31 -3.44 9.62 -5.08
C ALA A 31 -2.11 9.64 -4.31
N LEU A 32 -1.61 8.47 -3.92
CA LEU A 32 -0.29 8.33 -3.29
C LEU A 32 0.85 8.29 -4.31
N GLY A 33 0.56 8.14 -5.60
CA GLY A 33 1.57 8.10 -6.64
C GLY A 33 1.78 6.73 -7.28
N PHE A 34 0.95 5.74 -6.98
CA PHE A 34 1.01 4.44 -7.65
C PHE A 34 0.40 4.54 -9.04
N ALA A 35 0.91 3.72 -9.95
CA ALA A 35 0.37 3.57 -11.30
C ALA A 35 -0.14 2.15 -11.51
N VAL A 36 -1.15 1.99 -12.37
CA VAL A 36 -1.63 0.66 -12.74
C VAL A 36 -0.64 0.03 -13.71
N ASP A 37 -0.15 -1.16 -13.35
CA ASP A 37 0.80 -1.92 -14.14
C ASP A 37 0.09 -3.01 -14.97
N GLU A 38 -0.83 -3.74 -14.34
CA GLU A 38 -1.61 -4.79 -15.00
C GLU A 38 -3.04 -4.77 -14.49
N ARG A 39 -3.96 -5.22 -15.33
CA ARG A 39 -5.38 -5.36 -14.99
C ARG A 39 -5.85 -6.76 -15.32
N TRP A 40 -6.72 -7.31 -14.48
CA TRP A 40 -7.37 -8.60 -14.73
C TRP A 40 -8.87 -8.38 -14.78
N GLU A 41 -9.45 -8.63 -15.95
CA GLU A 41 -10.88 -8.46 -16.19
C GLU A 41 -11.48 -9.77 -16.67
N GLU A 42 -12.75 -10.00 -16.32
CA GLU A 42 -13.52 -11.13 -16.79
C GLU A 42 -14.93 -10.67 -17.08
N GLY A 43 -15.38 -10.85 -18.34
CA GLY A 43 -16.71 -10.43 -18.74
C GLY A 43 -16.98 -8.94 -18.54
N GLY A 44 -15.97 -8.09 -18.69
CA GLY A 44 -16.10 -6.65 -18.46
C GLY A 44 -16.00 -6.23 -16.99
N THR A 45 -15.84 -7.17 -16.08
CA THR A 45 -15.70 -6.88 -14.64
C THR A 45 -14.22 -6.88 -14.24
N LEU A 46 -13.78 -5.82 -13.58
CA LEU A 46 -12.42 -5.73 -13.07
C LEU A 46 -12.29 -6.57 -11.80
N LEU A 47 -11.46 -7.61 -11.85
CA LEU A 47 -11.25 -8.54 -10.75
C LEU A 47 -10.03 -8.19 -9.91
N GLY A 48 -9.04 -7.53 -10.49
CA GLY A 48 -7.83 -7.18 -9.79
C GLY A 48 -6.89 -6.34 -10.63
N VAL A 49 -5.87 -5.82 -9.97
CA VAL A 49 -4.83 -5.03 -10.61
C VAL A 49 -3.51 -5.27 -9.93
N MET A 50 -2.44 -5.04 -10.65
CA MET A 50 -1.11 -4.85 -10.09
C MET A 50 -0.77 -3.37 -10.17
N LEU A 51 -0.41 -2.78 -9.04
CA LEU A 51 0.01 -1.38 -8.95
C LEU A 51 1.51 -1.31 -8.73
N ARG A 52 2.11 -0.25 -9.24
CA ARG A 52 3.55 -0.01 -9.14
C ARG A 52 3.83 1.38 -8.60
N ALA A 53 4.78 1.47 -7.69
CA ALA A 53 5.39 2.73 -7.26
C ALA A 53 6.90 2.52 -7.15
N GLY A 54 7.66 3.11 -8.09
CA GLY A 54 9.09 2.87 -8.17
C GLY A 54 9.39 1.39 -8.40
N GLU A 55 10.15 0.79 -7.51
CA GLU A 55 10.50 -0.64 -7.57
C GLU A 55 9.51 -1.53 -6.81
N THR A 56 8.50 -0.94 -6.21
CA THR A 56 7.54 -1.63 -5.33
C THR A 56 6.24 -1.92 -6.07
N ARG A 57 5.65 -3.06 -5.77
CA ARG A 57 4.36 -3.48 -6.32
C ARG A 57 3.39 -3.87 -5.22
N ILE A 58 2.11 -3.62 -5.45
CA ILE A 58 1.00 -4.08 -4.61
C ILE A 58 -0.08 -4.62 -5.53
N GLY A 59 -0.57 -5.83 -5.25
CA GLY A 59 -1.71 -6.39 -5.93
C GLY A 59 -3.00 -6.07 -5.19
N LEU A 60 -4.06 -5.77 -5.92
CA LEU A 60 -5.40 -5.61 -5.37
C LEU A 60 -6.33 -6.62 -6.03
N SER A 61 -7.12 -7.33 -5.22
CA SER A 61 -8.13 -8.27 -5.71
C SER A 61 -9.50 -7.86 -5.20
N GLN A 62 -10.48 -7.83 -6.10
CA GLN A 62 -11.86 -7.57 -5.72
C GLN A 62 -12.39 -8.72 -4.87
N ASP A 63 -12.96 -8.42 -3.71
CA ASP A 63 -13.63 -9.43 -2.90
C ASP A 63 -14.84 -9.95 -3.67
N ASP A 64 -14.99 -11.27 -3.75
CA ASP A 64 -16.14 -11.92 -4.38
C ASP A 64 -17.30 -12.15 -3.40
N TRP A 65 -17.11 -11.75 -2.15
CA TRP A 65 -18.10 -11.81 -1.07
C TRP A 65 -18.55 -13.23 -0.67
N LYS A 66 -17.87 -14.25 -1.16
CA LYS A 66 -18.20 -15.64 -0.81
C LYS A 66 -17.99 -15.94 0.67
N LYS A 67 -17.10 -15.20 1.34
CA LYS A 67 -16.80 -15.37 2.76
C LYS A 67 -17.61 -14.43 3.67
N GLY A 68 -18.61 -13.73 3.10
CA GLY A 68 -19.44 -12.80 3.84
C GLY A 68 -19.07 -11.34 3.60
N ARG A 69 -20.03 -10.44 3.88
CA ARG A 69 -19.87 -8.99 3.64
C ARG A 69 -19.46 -8.21 4.89
N ASP A 70 -19.49 -8.84 6.04
CA ASP A 70 -19.17 -8.23 7.33
C ASP A 70 -17.74 -8.54 7.78
N ARG A 71 -16.95 -9.14 6.90
CA ARG A 71 -15.56 -9.50 7.18
C ARG A 71 -14.71 -8.22 7.28
N LYS A 72 -14.04 -8.06 8.41
CA LYS A 72 -13.12 -6.92 8.61
C LYS A 72 -11.78 -7.21 7.96
N LYS A 73 -11.25 -6.23 7.23
CA LYS A 73 -9.98 -6.35 6.51
C LYS A 73 -8.97 -5.35 7.06
N GLY A 74 -7.68 -5.65 6.88
CA GLY A 74 -6.61 -4.77 7.31
C GLY A 74 -6.30 -4.82 8.80
N VAL A 75 -6.98 -5.68 9.54
CA VAL A 75 -6.79 -5.81 10.99
C VAL A 75 -5.45 -6.52 11.26
N GLY A 76 -4.66 -5.97 12.18
CA GLY A 76 -3.42 -6.60 12.60
C GLY A 76 -2.25 -6.46 11.63
N MET A 77 -2.36 -5.58 10.63
CA MET A 77 -1.28 -5.34 9.70
C MET A 77 -1.17 -3.86 9.33
N ARG A 78 0.02 -3.48 8.95
CA ARG A 78 0.31 -2.14 8.43
C ARG A 78 1.39 -2.28 7.36
N LEU A 79 1.21 -1.56 6.26
CA LEU A 79 2.21 -1.51 5.20
C LEU A 79 3.09 -0.28 5.43
N PHE A 80 4.39 -0.48 5.42
CA PHE A 80 5.37 0.60 5.50
C PHE A 80 5.99 0.79 4.12
N ILE A 81 5.85 2.00 3.59
CA ILE A 81 6.39 2.36 2.28
C ILE A 81 7.48 3.40 2.52
N ALA A 82 8.71 3.06 2.14
CA ALA A 82 9.84 3.97 2.26
C ALA A 82 10.15 4.61 0.91
N THR A 83 10.52 5.88 0.93
CA THR A 83 10.85 6.62 -0.28
C THR A 83 11.94 7.65 0.01
N ARG A 84 12.67 8.06 -1.02
CA ARG A 84 13.64 9.15 -0.95
C ARG A 84 13.03 10.48 -1.37
N GLN A 85 11.76 10.48 -1.76
CA GLN A 85 11.06 11.69 -2.15
C GLN A 85 10.67 12.51 -0.93
N ASP A 86 10.29 13.77 -1.17
CA ASP A 86 9.84 14.67 -0.12
C ASP A 86 8.47 14.22 0.41
N ILE A 87 8.43 13.85 1.68
CA ILE A 87 7.23 13.33 2.34
C ILE A 87 6.13 14.39 2.37
N ASP A 88 6.47 15.64 2.64
CA ASP A 88 5.47 16.72 2.70
C ASP A 88 4.83 16.97 1.34
N GLN A 89 5.59 16.86 0.25
CA GLN A 89 5.03 16.99 -1.11
C GLN A 89 4.11 15.83 -1.45
N ILE A 90 4.49 14.60 -1.10
CA ILE A 90 3.64 13.43 -1.34
C ILE A 90 2.32 13.58 -0.57
N ALA A 91 2.40 13.98 0.69
CA ALA A 91 1.22 14.22 1.52
C ALA A 91 0.33 15.32 0.93
N ALA A 92 0.93 16.41 0.47
CA ALA A 92 0.20 17.53 -0.13
C ALA A 92 -0.53 17.09 -1.41
N ARG A 93 0.11 16.30 -2.27
CA ARG A 93 -0.51 15.76 -3.48
C ARG A 93 -1.64 14.80 -3.16
N ALA A 94 -1.45 13.94 -2.16
CA ALA A 94 -2.48 13.01 -1.71
C ALA A 94 -3.71 13.78 -1.23
N LYS A 95 -3.53 14.79 -0.41
CA LYS A 95 -4.63 15.63 0.10
C LYS A 95 -5.32 16.38 -1.04
N ALA A 96 -4.56 16.92 -1.99
CA ALA A 96 -5.11 17.61 -3.16
C ALA A 96 -5.94 16.65 -4.02
N ALA A 97 -5.61 15.37 -4.02
CA ALA A 97 -6.37 14.34 -4.73
C ALA A 97 -7.54 13.77 -3.91
N GLY A 98 -7.79 14.31 -2.73
CA GLY A 98 -8.96 13.98 -1.91
C GLY A 98 -8.73 13.03 -0.75
N LEU A 99 -7.47 12.64 -0.47
CA LEU A 99 -7.21 11.76 0.67
C LEU A 99 -7.22 12.54 1.99
N ALA A 100 -7.79 11.91 3.01
CA ALA A 100 -7.66 12.37 4.38
C ALA A 100 -6.51 11.61 5.04
N LEU A 101 -5.57 12.33 5.65
CA LEU A 101 -4.46 11.70 6.35
C LEU A 101 -4.87 11.39 7.79
N ASP A 102 -4.51 10.21 8.28
CA ASP A 102 -4.73 9.86 9.69
C ASP A 102 -3.74 10.59 10.59
N VAL A 103 -2.51 10.74 10.13
CA VAL A 103 -1.45 11.48 10.80
C VAL A 103 -0.73 12.32 9.76
N GLU A 104 -0.65 13.63 10.00
CA GLU A 104 0.06 14.56 9.12
C GLU A 104 1.57 14.30 9.14
N PRO A 105 2.31 14.77 8.13
CA PRO A 105 3.76 14.60 8.12
C PRO A 105 4.41 15.10 9.41
N HIS A 106 5.25 14.26 9.98
CA HIS A 106 5.92 14.54 11.24
C HIS A 106 7.26 13.81 11.30
N ASP A 107 8.15 14.28 12.13
CA ASP A 107 9.40 13.61 12.41
C ASP A 107 9.16 12.50 13.43
N THR A 108 9.63 11.29 13.13
CA THR A 108 9.49 10.16 14.03
C THR A 108 10.64 10.12 15.03
N GLU A 109 10.46 9.38 16.13
CA GLU A 109 11.49 9.23 17.15
C GLU A 109 12.73 8.51 16.63
N TRP A 110 12.59 7.71 15.58
CA TRP A 110 13.70 6.92 15.02
C TRP A 110 14.38 7.61 13.82
N GLY A 111 14.09 8.88 13.58
CA GLY A 111 14.84 9.70 12.62
C GLY A 111 14.32 9.71 11.20
N SER A 112 13.08 9.26 10.96
CA SER A 112 12.42 9.39 9.67
C SER A 112 11.37 10.50 9.71
N ARG A 113 10.86 10.87 8.53
CA ARG A 113 9.67 11.72 8.42
C ARG A 113 8.58 10.90 7.77
N ALA A 114 7.37 10.94 8.31
CA ALA A 114 6.30 10.03 7.91
C ALA A 114 4.93 10.66 8.01
N PHE A 115 3.97 10.10 7.25
CA PHE A 115 2.55 10.35 7.44
C PHE A 115 1.79 9.02 7.32
N ASP A 116 0.59 8.99 7.87
CA ASP A 116 -0.24 7.79 7.87
C ASP A 116 -1.54 8.01 7.11
N VAL A 117 -1.98 6.99 6.40
CA VAL A 117 -3.24 6.96 5.68
C VAL A 117 -3.91 5.60 5.87
N THR A 118 -5.23 5.57 5.71
CA THR A 118 -6.00 4.32 5.69
C THR A 118 -6.69 4.19 4.34
N GLU A 119 -6.48 3.06 3.70
CA GLU A 119 -7.08 2.69 2.43
C GLU A 119 -8.60 2.42 2.63
N PRO A 120 -9.47 2.65 1.62
CA PRO A 120 -10.94 2.58 1.80
C PRO A 120 -11.48 1.29 2.43
N THR A 121 -10.81 0.15 2.22
CA THR A 121 -11.23 -1.13 2.81
C THR A 121 -10.82 -1.26 4.27
N GLY A 122 -9.80 -0.51 4.70
CA GLY A 122 -9.31 -0.53 6.07
C GLY A 122 -7.84 -0.86 6.22
N PHE A 123 -7.10 -1.05 5.14
CA PHE A 123 -5.66 -1.30 5.20
C PHE A 123 -4.92 -0.02 5.55
N LYS A 124 -4.05 -0.11 6.55
CA LYS A 124 -3.30 1.04 7.06
C LYS A 124 -1.91 1.10 6.45
N LEU A 125 -1.49 2.31 6.08
CA LEU A 125 -0.19 2.54 5.47
C LEU A 125 0.52 3.69 6.15
N THR A 126 1.84 3.54 6.28
CA THR A 126 2.74 4.63 6.67
C THR A 126 3.68 4.87 5.51
N VAL A 127 3.73 6.12 5.03
CA VAL A 127 4.69 6.53 4.00
C VAL A 127 5.77 7.33 4.69
N SER A 128 7.03 6.92 4.53
CA SER A 128 8.14 7.51 5.28
C SER A 128 9.39 7.67 4.42
N THR A 129 10.28 8.51 4.88
CA THR A 129 11.64 8.52 4.36
C THR A 129 12.33 7.23 4.73
N GLU A 130 13.34 6.83 3.94
CA GLU A 130 14.19 5.70 4.32
C GLU A 130 14.87 6.02 5.65
N GLN A 131 15.02 5.00 6.48
CA GLN A 131 15.78 5.18 7.72
C GLN A 131 17.27 5.31 7.40
N PRO A 132 18.00 6.16 8.12
CA PRO A 132 19.45 6.22 7.98
C PRO A 132 20.07 4.85 8.28
N ALA A 133 21.05 4.49 7.50
CA ALA A 133 21.77 3.24 7.69
C ALA A 133 22.55 3.24 9.01
#